data_62e2232198a82ee8dc2b0ae640e28cb0
#
_entry.id   62e2232198a82ee8dc2b0ae640e28cb0
#
_cell.length_a   1.000
_cell.length_b   1.000
_cell.length_c   1.000
_cell.angle_alpha   90.00
_cell.angle_beta   90.00
_cell.angle_gamma   90.00
#
_symmetry.space_group_name_H-M   'P 1'
#
loop_
_entity.id
_entity.type
_entity.pdbx_description
1 polymer ?
#
loop_
_entity_poly.entity_id
_entity_poly.type
_entity_poly.pdbx_seq_one_letter_code
_entity_poly.pdbx_strand_id
1 'polypeptide(L)'
;MSARRVLVVGAGPAGFMAAAKAAEAGASVLLLEKMKQPGRKMMITGKGRCNITNVAPVAEIVKNIPGNGSFLYSALHAFDNEDVRDFFRELGVETKAERGGRVFPVSDRAADAVEALVRHLHELGVKIETEARVAEILVEEGHAAGVVLASGAKMRADAVVLAVGGASYPGTGSSGDGYAMARALGHTITDVLPSLVPLVTEEDWVKEAQGLSLRNVRVTLLADGRRIGEEFGEMMFTHFGVTGPIVLSLSRMAAQALAAGKFVEFVLDLKPALTPEVFAARVQRDFEKYRNKALKNGMRDLLPGKLIAPVLDAAYLSPEKPVHDLRREERMRISEVIKHLVLTIEKTRPLAEAIVTAGGVSTKEIDPKTMESKIVPGLYLAGEVVDVDGFTGGYNLQAAFSMGAAAGRWSAARAGEAEI
;
A
#
# COMPACT_ATOMS: atom_id res chain seq x y z
N MET A 1 -38.31 -20.69 1.30
CA MET A 1 -37.22 -20.77 0.26
C MET A 1 -35.91 -21.00 0.99
N SER A 2 -34.99 -21.82 0.46
CA SER A 2 -33.67 -22.02 1.09
C SER A 2 -32.85 -20.73 1.04
N ALA A 3 -32.04 -20.50 2.07
CA ALA A 3 -31.07 -19.38 2.07
C ALA A 3 -30.11 -19.53 0.91
N ARG A 4 -29.74 -18.41 0.27
CA ARG A 4 -28.71 -18.39 -0.79
C ARG A 4 -27.36 -18.80 -0.20
N ARG A 5 -26.65 -19.69 -0.87
CA ARG A 5 -25.31 -20.14 -0.44
C ARG A 5 -24.26 -19.26 -1.06
N VAL A 6 -23.43 -18.65 -0.21
CA VAL A 6 -22.29 -17.79 -0.64
C VAL A 6 -20.99 -18.41 -0.16
N LEU A 7 -20.05 -18.63 -1.09
CA LEU A 7 -18.68 -19.00 -0.76
C LEU A 7 -17.81 -17.74 -0.84
N VAL A 8 -17.11 -17.45 0.26
CA VAL A 8 -16.11 -16.37 0.31
C VAL A 8 -14.72 -17.00 0.34
N VAL A 9 -13.87 -16.64 -0.59
CA VAL A 9 -12.52 -17.19 -0.74
C VAL A 9 -11.49 -16.17 -0.25
N GLY A 10 -10.81 -16.47 0.86
CA GLY A 10 -9.82 -15.64 1.53
C GLY A 10 -10.37 -14.92 2.75
N ALA A 11 -9.77 -15.18 3.92
CA ALA A 11 -10.12 -14.57 5.20
C ALA A 11 -9.20 -13.37 5.51
N GLY A 12 -9.07 -12.44 4.55
CA GLY A 12 -8.51 -11.12 4.71
C GLY A 12 -9.58 -10.07 5.03
N PRO A 13 -9.24 -8.77 5.08
CA PRO A 13 -10.20 -7.71 5.44
C PRO A 13 -11.42 -7.68 4.51
N ALA A 14 -11.23 -7.82 3.21
CA ALA A 14 -12.33 -7.87 2.25
C ALA A 14 -13.21 -9.11 2.44
N GLY A 15 -12.60 -10.29 2.66
CA GLY A 15 -13.34 -11.53 2.87
C GLY A 15 -14.11 -11.57 4.19
N PHE A 16 -13.54 -11.08 5.28
CA PHE A 16 -14.24 -10.93 6.55
C PHE A 16 -15.49 -10.06 6.41
N MET A 17 -15.35 -8.89 5.78
CA MET A 17 -16.47 -7.99 5.59
C MET A 17 -17.50 -8.54 4.62
N ALA A 18 -17.07 -9.20 3.54
CA ALA A 18 -18.00 -9.85 2.61
C ALA A 18 -18.79 -10.97 3.29
N ALA A 19 -18.14 -11.80 4.09
CA ALA A 19 -18.80 -12.86 4.82
C ALA A 19 -19.82 -12.34 5.85
N ALA A 20 -19.45 -11.28 6.60
CA ALA A 20 -20.35 -10.64 7.57
C ALA A 20 -21.58 -10.06 6.86
N LYS A 21 -21.38 -9.22 5.83
CA LYS A 21 -22.49 -8.55 5.14
C LYS A 21 -23.37 -9.50 4.34
N ALA A 22 -22.84 -10.61 3.83
CA ALA A 22 -23.65 -11.65 3.21
C ALA A 22 -24.51 -12.41 4.24
N ALA A 23 -23.96 -12.74 5.41
CA ALA A 23 -24.70 -13.41 6.48
C ALA A 23 -25.76 -12.50 7.09
N GLU A 24 -25.46 -11.22 7.35
CA GLU A 24 -26.44 -10.20 7.79
C GLU A 24 -27.59 -10.04 6.80
N ALA A 25 -27.34 -10.22 5.50
CA ALA A 25 -28.39 -10.25 4.46
C ALA A 25 -29.13 -11.60 4.32
N GLY A 26 -28.89 -12.55 5.23
CA GLY A 26 -29.60 -13.81 5.31
C GLY A 26 -29.06 -14.95 4.44
N ALA A 27 -27.86 -14.81 3.88
CA ALA A 27 -27.20 -15.89 3.15
C ALA A 27 -26.61 -16.94 4.11
N SER A 28 -26.51 -18.18 3.62
CA SER A 28 -25.69 -19.23 4.26
C SER A 28 -24.27 -19.10 3.75
N VAL A 29 -23.34 -18.68 4.62
CA VAL A 29 -21.97 -18.32 4.23
C VAL A 29 -20.94 -19.36 4.70
N LEU A 30 -20.04 -19.73 3.80
CA LEU A 30 -18.82 -20.47 4.10
C LEU A 30 -17.60 -19.65 3.66
N LEU A 31 -16.74 -19.32 4.61
CA LEU A 31 -15.47 -18.60 4.38
C LEU A 31 -14.32 -19.59 4.32
N LEU A 32 -13.62 -19.63 3.20
CA LEU A 32 -12.50 -20.53 2.94
C LEU A 32 -11.18 -19.76 3.06
N GLU A 33 -10.26 -20.26 3.87
CA GLU A 33 -8.93 -19.69 4.05
C GLU A 33 -7.85 -20.76 3.84
N LYS A 34 -6.85 -20.48 3.00
CA LYS A 34 -5.77 -21.45 2.74
C LYS A 34 -4.75 -21.57 3.85
N MET A 35 -4.62 -20.55 4.69
CA MET A 35 -3.72 -20.53 5.82
C MET A 35 -4.39 -21.12 7.07
N LYS A 36 -3.57 -21.55 8.05
CA LYS A 36 -4.06 -22.07 9.33
C LYS A 36 -4.78 -21.01 10.17
N GLN A 37 -4.42 -19.75 10.02
CA GLN A 37 -5.00 -18.64 10.78
C GLN A 37 -5.58 -17.60 9.84
N PRO A 38 -6.83 -17.18 10.01
CA PRO A 38 -7.42 -16.09 9.26
C PRO A 38 -6.80 -14.73 9.64
N GLY A 39 -6.87 -13.72 8.77
CA GLY A 39 -6.46 -12.36 9.05
C GLY A 39 -4.95 -12.11 9.13
N ARG A 40 -4.09 -13.05 8.71
CA ARG A 40 -2.62 -12.96 8.87
C ARG A 40 -2.03 -11.66 8.36
N LYS A 41 -2.45 -11.17 7.19
CA LYS A 41 -1.92 -9.91 6.64
C LYS A 41 -2.37 -8.70 7.48
N MET A 42 -3.58 -8.70 8.05
CA MET A 42 -4.03 -7.65 8.97
C MET A 42 -3.15 -7.59 10.22
N MET A 43 -2.75 -8.75 10.77
CA MET A 43 -1.93 -8.87 11.97
C MET A 43 -0.58 -8.14 11.87
N ILE A 44 -0.02 -8.00 10.69
CA ILE A 44 1.29 -7.33 10.49
C ILE A 44 1.14 -5.87 10.05
N THR A 45 -0.05 -5.41 9.68
CA THR A 45 -0.26 -4.02 9.25
C THR A 45 -0.04 -3.04 10.40
N GLY A 46 0.37 -1.80 10.06
CA GLY A 46 0.61 -0.77 11.08
C GLY A 46 1.66 -1.17 12.13
N LYS A 47 2.63 -2.03 11.79
CA LYS A 47 3.64 -2.59 12.71
C LYS A 47 2.99 -3.42 13.84
N GLY A 48 2.02 -4.25 13.50
CA GLY A 48 1.30 -5.12 14.45
C GLY A 48 0.14 -4.44 15.18
N ARG A 49 -0.20 -3.18 14.83
CA ARG A 49 -1.29 -2.43 15.45
C ARG A 49 -2.60 -2.43 14.66
N CYS A 50 -2.58 -2.81 13.38
CA CYS A 50 -3.67 -2.72 12.42
C CYS A 50 -4.14 -1.27 12.16
N ASN A 51 -3.66 -0.64 11.10
CA ASN A 51 -4.17 0.67 10.66
C ASN A 51 -5.50 0.47 9.91
N ILE A 52 -6.60 0.42 10.66
CA ILE A 52 -7.93 -0.02 10.18
C ILE A 52 -8.45 0.85 9.03
N THR A 53 -8.35 2.18 9.18
CA THR A 53 -8.86 3.16 8.22
C THR A 53 -8.16 4.51 8.40
N ASN A 54 -8.71 5.56 7.76
CA ASN A 54 -8.32 6.94 7.92
C ASN A 54 -9.56 7.82 8.14
N VAL A 55 -9.48 8.86 8.97
CA VAL A 55 -10.59 9.80 9.21
C VAL A 55 -10.80 10.82 8.09
N ALA A 56 -10.04 10.72 7.00
CA ALA A 56 -10.19 11.63 5.87
C ALA A 56 -11.57 11.48 5.20
N PRO A 57 -12.16 12.56 4.66
CA PRO A 57 -13.37 12.46 3.86
C PRO A 57 -13.20 11.51 2.65
N VAL A 58 -14.29 10.89 2.19
CA VAL A 58 -14.28 9.94 1.05
C VAL A 58 -13.52 10.47 -0.16
N ALA A 59 -13.73 11.74 -0.54
CA ALA A 59 -13.03 12.34 -1.66
C ALA A 59 -11.49 12.39 -1.49
N GLU A 60 -11.03 12.52 -0.24
CA GLU A 60 -9.60 12.51 0.09
C GLU A 60 -9.07 11.07 0.14
N ILE A 61 -9.87 10.13 0.62
CA ILE A 61 -9.54 8.68 0.56
C ILE A 61 -9.30 8.27 -0.89
N VAL A 62 -10.21 8.64 -1.80
CA VAL A 62 -10.10 8.34 -3.25
C VAL A 62 -8.83 8.93 -3.87
N LYS A 63 -8.43 10.16 -3.52
CA LYS A 63 -7.18 10.78 -3.99
C LYS A 63 -5.92 10.04 -3.50
N ASN A 64 -6.01 9.40 -2.32
CA ASN A 64 -4.93 8.60 -1.76
C ASN A 64 -4.89 7.16 -2.28
N ILE A 65 -5.72 6.84 -3.28
CA ILE A 65 -5.72 5.59 -4.02
C ILE A 65 -5.36 5.90 -5.48
N PRO A 66 -4.05 5.99 -5.79
CA PRO A 66 -3.59 6.35 -7.13
C PRO A 66 -3.96 5.25 -8.13
N GLY A 67 -4.33 5.65 -9.33
CA GLY A 67 -4.74 4.74 -10.39
C GLY A 67 -6.26 4.63 -10.46
N ASN A 68 -6.87 3.72 -9.75
CA ASN A 68 -8.29 3.41 -9.89
C ASN A 68 -9.16 3.86 -8.70
N GLY A 69 -8.74 4.88 -7.95
CA GLY A 69 -9.50 5.35 -6.77
C GLY A 69 -10.95 5.72 -7.08
N SER A 70 -11.23 6.28 -8.25
CA SER A 70 -12.58 6.62 -8.69
C SER A 70 -13.52 5.42 -8.81
N PHE A 71 -13.00 4.22 -9.05
CA PHE A 71 -13.77 2.97 -9.04
C PHE A 71 -14.45 2.71 -7.69
N LEU A 72 -13.86 3.20 -6.60
CA LEU A 72 -14.33 2.94 -5.25
C LEU A 72 -15.44 3.87 -4.76
N TYR A 73 -15.82 4.92 -5.50
CA TYR A 73 -16.80 5.89 -5.01
C TYR A 73 -18.10 5.23 -4.51
N SER A 74 -18.68 4.33 -5.29
CA SER A 74 -19.93 3.64 -4.88
C SER A 74 -19.74 2.81 -3.62
N ALA A 75 -18.67 2.02 -3.54
CA ALA A 75 -18.38 1.18 -2.38
C ALA A 75 -18.08 2.01 -1.12
N LEU A 76 -17.29 3.11 -1.26
CA LEU A 76 -16.96 4.01 -0.16
C LEU A 76 -18.16 4.83 0.34
N HIS A 77 -19.12 5.17 -0.52
CA HIS A 77 -20.36 5.83 -0.07
C HIS A 77 -21.35 4.85 0.55
N ALA A 78 -21.29 3.56 0.19
CA ALA A 78 -22.15 2.53 0.77
C ALA A 78 -21.63 1.99 2.12
N PHE A 79 -20.32 2.11 2.36
CA PHE A 79 -19.65 1.68 3.60
C PHE A 79 -18.33 2.46 3.74
N ASP A 80 -18.39 3.60 4.40
CA ASP A 80 -17.27 4.54 4.50
C ASP A 80 -16.37 4.27 5.73
N ASN A 81 -15.49 5.20 6.02
CA ASN A 81 -14.54 5.08 7.14
C ASN A 81 -15.20 5.27 8.51
N GLU A 82 -16.28 6.02 8.63
CA GLU A 82 -17.03 6.12 9.87
C GLU A 82 -17.85 4.82 10.07
N ASP A 83 -18.46 4.25 9.02
CA ASP A 83 -19.11 2.95 9.08
C ASP A 83 -18.15 1.84 9.53
N VAL A 84 -16.91 1.86 9.03
CA VAL A 84 -15.86 0.91 9.47
C VAL A 84 -15.56 1.10 10.96
N ARG A 85 -15.43 2.33 11.44
CA ARG A 85 -15.17 2.61 12.87
C ARG A 85 -16.35 2.19 13.75
N ASP A 86 -17.56 2.47 13.32
CA ASP A 86 -18.78 2.09 14.02
C ASP A 86 -18.92 0.57 14.08
N PHE A 87 -18.67 -0.11 12.97
CA PHE A 87 -18.65 -1.57 12.92
C PHE A 87 -17.64 -2.17 13.93
N PHE A 88 -16.41 -1.68 13.99
CA PHE A 88 -15.45 -2.17 14.97
C PHE A 88 -15.85 -1.83 16.41
N ARG A 89 -16.47 -0.67 16.66
CA ARG A 89 -16.99 -0.30 17.97
C ARG A 89 -18.11 -1.24 18.42
N GLU A 90 -19.02 -1.60 17.53
CA GLU A 90 -20.07 -2.58 17.80
C GLU A 90 -19.51 -3.97 18.15
N LEU A 91 -18.38 -4.33 17.58
CA LEU A 91 -17.64 -5.55 17.92
C LEU A 91 -16.83 -5.46 19.21
N GLY A 92 -16.88 -4.30 19.92
CA GLY A 92 -16.15 -4.05 21.16
C GLY A 92 -14.69 -3.63 20.94
N VAL A 93 -14.32 -3.20 19.73
CA VAL A 93 -12.99 -2.69 19.42
C VAL A 93 -13.04 -1.18 19.27
N GLU A 94 -12.75 -0.48 20.34
CA GLU A 94 -12.60 0.98 20.33
C GLU A 94 -11.42 1.43 19.48
N THR A 95 -11.61 2.54 18.73
CA THR A 95 -10.59 3.06 17.81
C THR A 95 -10.15 4.46 18.17
N LYS A 96 -8.89 4.78 17.90
CA LYS A 96 -8.29 6.12 18.06
C LYS A 96 -7.72 6.62 16.74
N ALA A 97 -7.86 7.93 16.49
CA ALA A 97 -7.20 8.60 15.37
C ALA A 97 -5.84 9.15 15.81
N GLU A 98 -4.82 8.98 14.99
CA GLU A 98 -3.46 9.50 15.20
C GLU A 98 -3.10 10.52 14.11
N ARG A 99 -1.90 11.09 14.21
CA ARG A 99 -1.36 12.04 13.24
C ARG A 99 -1.48 11.50 11.81
N GLY A 100 -1.96 12.32 10.88
CA GLY A 100 -2.23 11.95 9.49
C GLY A 100 -3.55 11.21 9.30
N GLY A 101 -4.45 11.28 10.28
CA GLY A 101 -5.79 10.71 10.19
C GLY A 101 -5.85 9.18 10.32
N ARG A 102 -4.73 8.52 10.62
CA ARG A 102 -4.65 7.06 10.74
C ARG A 102 -5.44 6.55 11.92
N VAL A 103 -6.23 5.52 11.72
CA VAL A 103 -7.10 4.93 12.75
C VAL A 103 -6.55 3.57 13.19
N PHE A 104 -6.38 3.40 14.49
CA PHE A 104 -5.90 2.18 15.13
C PHE A 104 -6.83 1.73 16.25
N PRO A 105 -6.85 0.44 16.61
CA PRO A 105 -7.43 0.00 17.88
C PRO A 105 -6.79 0.77 19.07
N VAL A 106 -7.58 1.13 20.07
CA VAL A 106 -7.06 1.78 21.29
C VAL A 106 -6.01 0.91 21.99
N SER A 107 -6.16 -0.41 21.91
CA SER A 107 -5.24 -1.40 22.46
C SER A 107 -3.87 -1.47 21.76
N ASP A 108 -3.73 -0.86 20.58
CA ASP A 108 -2.55 -0.99 19.70
C ASP A 108 -2.21 -2.44 19.32
N ARG A 109 -3.18 -3.35 19.32
CA ARG A 109 -3.03 -4.77 19.00
C ARG A 109 -3.90 -5.17 17.81
N ALA A 110 -3.27 -5.56 16.71
CA ALA A 110 -3.97 -6.06 15.52
C ALA A 110 -4.80 -7.33 15.81
N ALA A 111 -4.36 -8.14 16.78
CA ALA A 111 -5.05 -9.34 17.19
C ALA A 111 -6.50 -9.07 17.63
N ASP A 112 -6.71 -8.01 18.41
CA ASP A 112 -8.04 -7.68 18.94
C ASP A 112 -9.04 -7.39 17.81
N ALA A 113 -8.60 -6.72 16.74
CA ALA A 113 -9.44 -6.49 15.56
C ALA A 113 -9.77 -7.79 14.81
N VAL A 114 -8.78 -8.67 14.61
CA VAL A 114 -8.98 -9.94 13.89
C VAL A 114 -9.83 -10.89 14.71
N GLU A 115 -9.60 -11.02 16.02
CA GLU A 115 -10.38 -11.87 16.91
C GLU A 115 -11.85 -11.41 17.01
N ALA A 116 -12.07 -10.09 17.02
CA ALA A 116 -13.42 -9.54 17.01
C ALA A 116 -14.16 -9.88 15.72
N LEU A 117 -13.51 -9.78 14.55
CA LEU A 117 -14.08 -10.18 13.26
C LEU A 117 -14.43 -11.66 13.23
N VAL A 118 -13.51 -12.53 13.66
CA VAL A 118 -13.74 -14.00 13.69
C VAL A 118 -14.91 -14.34 14.63
N ARG A 119 -14.95 -13.76 15.82
CA ARG A 119 -16.05 -13.96 16.78
C ARG A 119 -17.40 -13.55 16.17
N HIS A 120 -17.46 -12.37 15.56
CA HIS A 120 -18.68 -11.87 14.93
C HIS A 120 -19.18 -12.79 13.80
N LEU A 121 -18.29 -13.30 12.96
CA LEU A 121 -18.67 -14.27 11.93
C LEU A 121 -19.27 -15.54 12.53
N HIS A 122 -18.74 -16.04 13.63
CA HIS A 122 -19.31 -17.19 14.33
C HIS A 122 -20.69 -16.88 14.90
N GLU A 123 -20.89 -15.69 15.48
CA GLU A 123 -22.18 -15.22 15.99
C GLU A 123 -23.24 -15.13 14.89
N LEU A 124 -22.86 -14.73 13.68
CA LEU A 124 -23.70 -14.74 12.48
C LEU A 124 -23.92 -16.13 11.87
N GLY A 125 -23.33 -17.19 12.43
CA GLY A 125 -23.44 -18.55 11.92
C GLY A 125 -22.56 -18.83 10.68
N VAL A 126 -21.63 -17.96 10.34
CA VAL A 126 -20.66 -18.19 9.26
C VAL A 126 -19.70 -19.31 9.64
N LYS A 127 -19.56 -20.31 8.76
CA LYS A 127 -18.52 -21.34 8.91
C LYS A 127 -17.20 -20.81 8.33
N ILE A 128 -16.14 -20.95 9.10
CA ILE A 128 -14.76 -20.62 8.64
C ILE A 128 -14.00 -21.93 8.52
N GLU A 129 -13.54 -22.24 7.30
CA GLU A 129 -12.73 -23.41 7.01
C GLU A 129 -11.32 -22.97 6.65
N THR A 130 -10.38 -23.28 7.53
CA THR A 130 -8.95 -22.97 7.33
C THR A 130 -8.24 -24.15 6.66
N GLU A 131 -7.01 -23.91 6.12
CA GLU A 131 -6.25 -24.89 5.35
C GLU A 131 -7.01 -25.39 4.09
N ALA A 132 -8.01 -24.62 3.66
CA ALA A 132 -8.89 -24.89 2.53
C ALA A 132 -8.44 -24.05 1.30
N ARG A 133 -7.39 -24.50 0.61
CA ARG A 133 -6.89 -23.83 -0.58
C ARG A 133 -7.82 -24.04 -1.76
N VAL A 134 -8.41 -22.97 -2.27
CA VAL A 134 -9.16 -22.98 -3.52
C VAL A 134 -8.17 -22.96 -4.70
N ALA A 135 -8.35 -23.83 -5.66
CA ALA A 135 -7.57 -23.92 -6.89
C ALA A 135 -8.29 -23.27 -8.08
N GLU A 136 -9.61 -23.43 -8.17
CA GLU A 136 -10.40 -22.96 -9.32
C GLU A 136 -11.78 -22.47 -8.86
N ILE A 137 -12.35 -21.53 -9.61
CA ILE A 137 -13.78 -21.18 -9.54
C ILE A 137 -14.54 -22.09 -10.47
N LEU A 138 -15.56 -22.77 -9.96
CA LEU A 138 -16.45 -23.60 -10.74
C LEU A 138 -17.44 -22.72 -11.50
N VAL A 139 -17.51 -22.89 -12.81
CA VAL A 139 -18.46 -22.19 -13.67
C VAL A 139 -19.36 -23.21 -14.37
N GLU A 140 -20.66 -23.00 -14.34
CA GLU A 140 -21.67 -23.81 -15.02
C GLU A 140 -22.63 -22.88 -15.76
N GLU A 141 -22.90 -23.19 -17.02
CA GLU A 141 -23.75 -22.36 -17.90
C GLU A 141 -23.38 -20.87 -17.92
N GLY A 142 -22.05 -20.58 -17.80
CA GLY A 142 -21.53 -19.22 -17.79
C GLY A 142 -21.63 -18.49 -16.44
N HIS A 143 -22.15 -19.12 -15.37
CA HIS A 143 -22.32 -18.53 -14.05
C HIS A 143 -21.37 -19.18 -13.02
N ALA A 144 -20.93 -18.41 -12.03
CA ALA A 144 -20.20 -18.97 -10.91
C ALA A 144 -21.10 -19.93 -10.10
N ALA A 145 -20.68 -21.18 -9.98
CA ALA A 145 -21.44 -22.27 -9.37
C ALA A 145 -20.75 -22.88 -8.13
N GLY A 146 -19.61 -22.31 -7.71
CA GLY A 146 -18.86 -22.80 -6.56
C GLY A 146 -17.34 -22.72 -6.78
N VAL A 147 -16.61 -23.59 -6.08
CA VAL A 147 -15.15 -23.68 -6.14
C VAL A 147 -14.65 -25.12 -6.18
N VAL A 148 -13.41 -25.29 -6.67
CA VAL A 148 -12.67 -26.55 -6.58
C VAL A 148 -11.50 -26.33 -5.64
N LEU A 149 -11.38 -27.12 -4.60
CA LEU A 149 -10.24 -27.09 -3.68
C LEU A 149 -9.01 -27.76 -4.32
N ALA A 150 -7.82 -27.43 -3.82
CA ALA A 150 -6.57 -28.08 -4.25
C ALA A 150 -6.57 -29.61 -3.97
N SER A 151 -7.41 -30.08 -3.08
CA SER A 151 -7.66 -31.52 -2.85
C SER A 151 -8.49 -32.20 -3.94
N GLY A 152 -9.04 -31.44 -4.90
CA GLY A 152 -10.00 -31.90 -5.90
C GLY A 152 -11.46 -31.89 -5.43
N ALA A 153 -11.74 -31.60 -4.18
CA ALA A 153 -13.12 -31.49 -3.67
C ALA A 153 -13.85 -30.29 -4.29
N LYS A 154 -15.10 -30.53 -4.73
CA LYS A 154 -15.96 -29.48 -5.30
C LYS A 154 -16.97 -29.00 -4.26
N MET A 155 -17.06 -27.70 -4.09
CA MET A 155 -18.03 -27.05 -3.21
C MET A 155 -18.94 -26.16 -4.06
N ARG A 156 -20.26 -26.43 -4.04
CA ARG A 156 -21.25 -25.69 -4.81
C ARG A 156 -21.81 -24.51 -4.02
N ALA A 157 -22.08 -23.42 -4.72
CA ALA A 157 -22.70 -22.22 -4.18
C ALA A 157 -23.51 -21.48 -5.25
N ASP A 158 -24.37 -20.57 -4.81
CA ASP A 158 -25.15 -19.71 -5.69
C ASP A 158 -24.40 -18.41 -6.04
N ALA A 159 -23.33 -18.08 -5.27
CA ALA A 159 -22.41 -16.98 -5.56
C ALA A 159 -21.04 -17.25 -4.91
N VAL A 160 -19.99 -16.68 -5.51
CA VAL A 160 -18.62 -16.76 -5.02
C VAL A 160 -18.02 -15.36 -4.89
N VAL A 161 -17.44 -15.05 -3.73
CA VAL A 161 -16.67 -13.82 -3.51
C VAL A 161 -15.17 -14.16 -3.49
N LEU A 162 -14.41 -13.66 -4.45
CA LEU A 162 -12.96 -13.83 -4.54
C LEU A 162 -12.26 -12.67 -3.81
N ALA A 163 -11.73 -12.94 -2.62
CA ALA A 163 -11.11 -11.94 -1.73
C ALA A 163 -9.71 -12.38 -1.23
N VAL A 164 -8.94 -13.01 -2.10
CA VAL A 164 -7.67 -13.70 -1.78
C VAL A 164 -6.46 -12.79 -1.65
N GLY A 165 -6.64 -11.48 -1.82
CA GLY A 165 -5.55 -10.49 -1.77
C GLY A 165 -4.69 -10.46 -3.04
N GLY A 166 -3.57 -9.74 -2.98
CA GLY A 166 -2.61 -9.61 -4.07
C GLY A 166 -1.47 -10.64 -4.04
N ALA A 167 -0.25 -10.20 -4.33
CA ALA A 167 0.95 -11.04 -4.38
C ALA A 167 2.08 -10.55 -3.44
N SER A 168 1.82 -9.54 -2.60
CA SER A 168 2.76 -9.02 -1.62
C SER A 168 2.68 -9.80 -0.29
N TYR A 169 3.80 -9.97 0.40
CA TYR A 169 3.91 -10.78 1.63
C TYR A 169 3.32 -12.20 1.48
N PRO A 170 3.84 -13.05 0.57
CA PRO A 170 3.26 -14.37 0.26
C PRO A 170 3.18 -15.30 1.48
N GLY A 171 4.07 -15.12 2.47
CA GLY A 171 4.00 -15.83 3.77
C GLY A 171 2.73 -15.56 4.57
N THR A 172 1.95 -14.53 4.25
CA THR A 172 0.64 -14.24 4.88
C THR A 172 -0.54 -14.84 4.14
N GLY A 173 -0.31 -15.46 2.98
CA GLY A 173 -1.36 -16.03 2.13
C GLY A 173 -1.60 -15.24 0.83
N SER A 174 -1.07 -14.02 0.67
CA SER A 174 -1.21 -13.23 -0.56
C SER A 174 -0.15 -13.65 -1.59
N SER A 175 -0.40 -14.72 -2.33
CA SER A 175 0.55 -15.36 -3.25
C SER A 175 0.24 -15.15 -4.74
N GLY A 176 -0.80 -14.35 -5.05
CA GLY A 176 -1.22 -14.11 -6.44
C GLY A 176 -2.10 -15.21 -7.03
N ASP A 177 -2.55 -16.20 -6.25
CA ASP A 177 -3.43 -17.28 -6.72
C ASP A 177 -4.69 -16.74 -7.39
N GLY A 178 -5.26 -15.65 -6.89
CA GLY A 178 -6.45 -15.00 -7.43
C GLY A 178 -6.29 -14.53 -8.87
N TYR A 179 -5.10 -14.11 -9.25
CA TYR A 179 -4.84 -13.66 -10.63
C TYR A 179 -4.91 -14.81 -11.62
N ALA A 180 -4.41 -15.98 -11.24
CA ALA A 180 -4.50 -17.19 -12.08
C ALA A 180 -5.95 -17.64 -12.23
N MET A 181 -6.71 -17.66 -11.13
CA MET A 181 -8.15 -18.01 -11.13
C MET A 181 -8.97 -17.04 -12.02
N ALA A 182 -8.77 -15.73 -11.83
CA ALA A 182 -9.49 -14.72 -12.60
C ALA A 182 -9.13 -14.75 -14.10
N ARG A 183 -7.83 -14.95 -14.43
CA ARG A 183 -7.38 -15.08 -15.82
C ARG A 183 -7.99 -16.30 -16.51
N ALA A 184 -8.10 -17.44 -15.82
CA ALA A 184 -8.74 -18.64 -16.34
C ALA A 184 -10.22 -18.44 -16.69
N LEU A 185 -10.86 -17.44 -16.08
CA LEU A 185 -12.25 -17.03 -16.33
C LEU A 185 -12.38 -15.96 -17.42
N GLY A 186 -11.28 -15.52 -18.01
CA GLY A 186 -11.27 -14.50 -19.07
C GLY A 186 -11.05 -13.07 -18.58
N HIS A 187 -10.79 -12.86 -17.30
CA HIS A 187 -10.46 -11.54 -16.79
C HIS A 187 -9.06 -11.08 -17.20
N THR A 188 -8.95 -9.80 -17.53
CA THR A 188 -7.68 -9.12 -17.76
C THR A 188 -6.98 -8.84 -16.42
N ILE A 189 -5.73 -9.28 -16.31
CA ILE A 189 -4.87 -8.94 -15.18
C ILE A 189 -3.88 -7.88 -15.65
N THR A 190 -3.95 -6.69 -15.07
CA THR A 190 -3.01 -5.59 -15.32
C THR A 190 -1.63 -5.93 -14.76
N ASP A 191 -0.61 -5.15 -15.11
CA ASP A 191 0.76 -5.40 -14.67
C ASP A 191 0.86 -5.42 -13.15
N VAL A 192 1.29 -6.55 -12.60
CA VAL A 192 1.43 -6.77 -11.17
C VAL A 192 2.81 -6.29 -10.73
N LEU A 193 2.85 -5.13 -10.06
CA LEU A 193 4.07 -4.45 -9.64
C LEU A 193 4.08 -4.24 -8.11
N PRO A 194 5.28 -4.10 -7.51
CA PRO A 194 5.38 -3.74 -6.10
C PRO A 194 4.94 -2.28 -5.88
N SER A 195 4.12 -2.07 -4.86
CA SER A 195 3.72 -0.75 -4.36
C SER A 195 4.03 -0.64 -2.87
N LEU A 196 4.39 0.56 -2.41
CA LEU A 196 4.86 0.80 -1.04
C LEU A 196 6.06 -0.11 -0.69
N VAL A 197 7.10 -0.02 -1.49
CA VAL A 197 8.28 -0.87 -1.45
C VAL A 197 9.55 -0.02 -1.33
N PRO A 198 10.59 -0.44 -0.60
CA PRO A 198 11.89 0.21 -0.62
C PRO A 198 12.53 0.16 -2.01
N LEU A 199 13.40 1.12 -2.31
CA LEU A 199 14.09 1.25 -3.59
C LEU A 199 15.59 1.00 -3.43
N VAL A 200 16.17 0.32 -4.40
CA VAL A 200 17.62 0.07 -4.51
C VAL A 200 18.24 1.20 -5.32
N THR A 201 19.38 1.71 -4.87
CA THR A 201 20.13 2.79 -5.54
C THR A 201 21.47 2.30 -6.04
N GLU A 202 22.02 2.96 -7.06
CA GLU A 202 23.32 2.63 -7.63
C GLU A 202 24.49 3.12 -6.77
N GLU A 203 24.30 4.19 -6.00
CA GLU A 203 25.37 4.84 -5.25
C GLU A 203 25.88 4.00 -4.06
N ASP A 204 27.14 3.60 -4.10
CA ASP A 204 27.75 2.78 -3.05
C ASP A 204 27.80 3.45 -1.67
N TRP A 205 27.93 4.79 -1.62
CA TRP A 205 27.99 5.53 -0.37
C TRP A 205 26.70 5.41 0.47
N VAL A 206 25.60 5.06 -0.15
CA VAL A 206 24.30 4.84 0.55
C VAL A 206 24.41 3.76 1.61
N LYS A 207 25.24 2.75 1.40
CA LYS A 207 25.51 1.68 2.38
C LYS A 207 26.13 2.23 3.68
N GLU A 208 27.02 3.22 3.57
CA GLU A 208 27.64 3.87 4.73
C GLU A 208 26.65 4.77 5.47
N ALA A 209 25.66 5.29 4.76
CA ALA A 209 24.57 6.07 5.34
C ALA A 209 23.50 5.22 6.03
N GLN A 210 23.58 3.88 5.99
CA GLN A 210 22.59 2.97 6.59
C GLN A 210 22.18 3.40 8.00
N GLY A 211 20.85 3.43 8.26
CA GLY A 211 20.24 3.81 9.52
C GLY A 211 20.09 5.32 9.71
N LEU A 212 20.63 6.16 8.82
CA LEU A 212 20.39 7.59 8.83
C LEU A 212 18.95 7.87 8.38
N SER A 213 18.15 8.45 9.27
CA SER A 213 16.83 8.98 8.98
C SER A 213 16.90 10.47 8.72
N LEU A 214 16.31 10.91 7.61
CA LEU A 214 16.15 12.32 7.27
C LEU A 214 14.72 12.74 7.54
N ARG A 215 14.56 13.91 8.17
CA ARG A 215 13.25 14.52 8.43
C ARG A 215 13.13 15.84 7.69
N ASN A 216 11.89 16.17 7.28
CA ASN A 216 11.61 17.42 6.59
C ASN A 216 12.47 17.62 5.34
N VAL A 217 12.64 16.56 4.55
CA VAL A 217 13.28 16.62 3.25
C VAL A 217 12.23 16.52 2.15
N ARG A 218 12.57 17.00 0.96
CA ARG A 218 11.75 16.84 -0.23
C ARG A 218 12.46 15.89 -1.18
N VAL A 219 11.70 14.97 -1.76
CA VAL A 219 12.16 14.06 -2.81
C VAL A 219 11.34 14.29 -4.06
N THR A 220 11.98 14.65 -5.13
CA THR A 220 11.39 14.72 -6.48
C THR A 220 11.79 13.46 -7.24
N LEU A 221 10.80 12.73 -7.77
CA LEU A 221 11.00 11.57 -8.63
C LEU A 221 11.01 12.00 -10.09
N LEU A 222 12.10 11.67 -10.77
CA LEU A 222 12.26 11.90 -12.21
C LEU A 222 12.25 10.57 -12.97
N ALA A 223 11.68 10.60 -14.18
CA ALA A 223 11.81 9.54 -15.18
C ALA A 223 12.25 10.16 -16.51
N ASP A 224 13.39 9.75 -17.05
CA ASP A 224 14.03 10.35 -18.22
C ASP A 224 14.16 11.89 -18.08
N GLY A 225 14.56 12.35 -16.89
CA GLY A 225 14.71 13.77 -16.55
C GLY A 225 13.41 14.55 -16.38
N ARG A 226 12.23 13.91 -16.52
CA ARG A 226 10.92 14.55 -16.32
C ARG A 226 10.37 14.23 -14.94
N ARG A 227 9.91 15.26 -14.23
CA ARG A 227 9.25 15.07 -12.94
C ARG A 227 7.94 14.29 -13.12
N ILE A 228 7.82 13.17 -12.39
CA ILE A 228 6.61 12.34 -12.35
C ILE A 228 6.00 12.25 -10.93
N GLY A 229 6.72 12.68 -9.89
CA GLY A 229 6.21 12.72 -8.53
C GLY A 229 7.06 13.59 -7.61
N GLU A 230 6.51 13.97 -6.47
CA GLU A 230 7.22 14.71 -5.42
C GLU A 230 6.56 14.45 -4.08
N GLU A 231 7.36 14.25 -3.04
CA GLU A 231 6.90 14.08 -1.67
C GLU A 231 7.77 14.86 -0.70
N PHE A 232 7.13 15.33 0.39
CA PHE A 232 7.80 15.99 1.51
C PHE A 232 7.59 15.21 2.81
N GLY A 233 8.66 14.93 3.55
CA GLY A 233 8.53 14.22 4.81
C GLY A 233 9.80 13.54 5.28
N GLU A 234 9.67 12.27 5.66
CA GLU A 234 10.74 11.47 6.24
C GLU A 234 11.17 10.34 5.29
N MET A 235 12.48 10.13 5.19
CA MET A 235 13.08 8.99 4.52
C MET A 235 14.23 8.42 5.35
N MET A 236 14.68 7.22 5.00
CA MET A 236 15.78 6.54 5.67
C MET A 236 16.68 5.83 4.66
N PHE A 237 17.97 5.90 4.87
CA PHE A 237 18.97 5.12 4.14
C PHE A 237 19.08 3.69 4.71
N THR A 238 19.21 2.71 3.82
CA THR A 238 19.43 1.30 4.14
C THR A 238 20.76 0.84 3.54
N HIS A 239 21.15 -0.41 3.77
CA HIS A 239 22.35 -0.98 3.15
C HIS A 239 22.25 -1.22 1.64
N PHE A 240 21.06 -1.07 1.05
CA PHE A 240 20.81 -1.30 -0.39
C PHE A 240 20.27 -0.07 -1.12
N GLY A 241 19.87 0.97 -0.42
CA GLY A 241 19.19 2.12 -1.02
C GLY A 241 18.38 2.89 0.01
N VAL A 242 17.13 3.20 -0.32
CA VAL A 242 16.28 4.10 0.47
C VAL A 242 14.90 3.51 0.77
N THR A 243 14.33 3.96 1.90
CA THR A 243 12.99 3.61 2.37
C THR A 243 12.40 4.78 3.18
N GLY A 244 11.27 4.55 3.82
CA GLY A 244 10.56 5.54 4.64
C GLY A 244 9.33 6.09 3.95
N PRO A 245 8.50 6.86 4.67
CA PRO A 245 7.17 7.23 4.19
C PRO A 245 7.12 7.82 2.79
N ILE A 246 7.95 8.84 2.50
CA ILE A 246 7.93 9.50 1.19
C ILE A 246 8.49 8.61 0.07
N VAL A 247 9.47 7.76 0.37
CA VAL A 247 10.02 6.79 -0.61
C VAL A 247 8.97 5.74 -0.95
N LEU A 248 8.27 5.21 0.05
CA LEU A 248 7.20 4.23 -0.15
C LEU A 248 6.06 4.83 -1.00
N SER A 249 5.65 6.07 -0.75
CA SER A 249 4.64 6.74 -1.56
C SER A 249 5.06 6.90 -3.02
N LEU A 250 6.32 7.28 -3.28
CA LEU A 250 6.84 7.45 -4.63
C LEU A 250 7.15 6.12 -5.34
N SER A 251 7.32 5.03 -4.59
CA SER A 251 7.80 3.75 -5.11
C SER A 251 6.89 3.12 -6.18
N ARG A 252 5.55 3.35 -6.11
CA ARG A 252 4.60 2.90 -7.13
C ARG A 252 4.92 3.50 -8.50
N MET A 253 5.10 4.81 -8.55
CA MET A 253 5.45 5.53 -9.79
C MET A 253 6.85 5.15 -10.28
N ALA A 254 7.80 4.96 -9.36
CA ALA A 254 9.13 4.46 -9.68
C ALA A 254 9.07 3.06 -10.30
N ALA A 255 8.30 2.13 -9.71
CA ALA A 255 8.12 0.77 -10.23
C ALA A 255 7.53 0.77 -11.65
N GLN A 256 6.52 1.59 -11.90
CA GLN A 256 5.91 1.75 -13.22
C GLN A 256 6.90 2.32 -14.26
N ALA A 257 7.68 3.34 -13.87
CA ALA A 257 8.69 3.94 -14.75
C ALA A 257 9.81 2.95 -15.08
N LEU A 258 10.31 2.20 -14.09
CA LEU A 258 11.31 1.14 -14.27
C LEU A 258 10.79 0.01 -15.16
N ALA A 259 9.55 -0.44 -14.95
CA ALA A 259 8.92 -1.46 -15.79
C ALA A 259 8.76 -1.01 -17.24
N ALA A 260 8.60 0.30 -17.48
CA ALA A 260 8.58 0.91 -18.80
C ALA A 260 9.99 1.15 -19.39
N GLY A 261 11.07 0.68 -18.74
CA GLY A 261 12.45 0.82 -19.19
C GLY A 261 13.02 2.24 -19.09
N LYS A 262 12.44 3.11 -18.25
CA LYS A 262 12.90 4.49 -18.09
C LYS A 262 14.04 4.59 -17.10
N PHE A 263 14.90 5.59 -17.29
CA PHE A 263 15.92 5.99 -16.33
C PHE A 263 15.25 6.76 -15.18
N VAL A 264 15.44 6.28 -13.94
CA VAL A 264 14.71 6.77 -12.78
C VAL A 264 15.66 7.36 -11.74
N GLU A 265 15.39 8.58 -11.28
CA GLU A 265 16.18 9.29 -10.30
C GLU A 265 15.33 9.87 -9.18
N PHE A 266 15.87 9.89 -7.98
CA PHE A 266 15.43 10.76 -6.90
C PHE A 266 16.35 12.00 -6.81
N VAL A 267 15.76 13.17 -6.77
CA VAL A 267 16.45 14.42 -6.44
C VAL A 267 16.01 14.85 -5.04
N LEU A 268 16.96 14.83 -4.11
CA LEU A 268 16.73 15.14 -2.71
C LEU A 268 17.05 16.60 -2.41
N ASP A 269 16.07 17.34 -1.92
CA ASP A 269 16.30 18.63 -1.28
C ASP A 269 16.38 18.42 0.24
N LEU A 270 17.58 18.55 0.79
CA LEU A 270 17.84 18.34 2.22
C LEU A 270 17.46 19.56 3.09
N LYS A 271 17.12 20.69 2.48
CA LYS A 271 16.74 21.95 3.16
C LYS A 271 15.57 22.66 2.46
N PRO A 272 14.42 21.99 2.27
CA PRO A 272 13.32 22.50 1.44
C PRO A 272 12.64 23.76 2.01
N ALA A 273 12.79 24.02 3.30
CA ALA A 273 12.26 25.23 3.94
C ALA A 273 13.02 26.53 3.58
N LEU A 274 14.20 26.42 2.94
CA LEU A 274 15.04 27.55 2.58
C LEU A 274 15.07 27.70 1.07
N THR A 275 14.86 28.92 0.57
CA THR A 275 15.11 29.20 -0.85
C THR A 275 16.60 29.07 -1.18
N PRO A 276 17.00 28.86 -2.44
CA PRO A 276 18.43 28.74 -2.81
C PRO A 276 19.26 29.93 -2.32
N GLU A 277 18.75 31.15 -2.40
CA GLU A 277 19.43 32.39 -2.01
C GLU A 277 19.63 32.46 -0.49
N VAL A 278 18.58 32.15 0.28
CA VAL A 278 18.61 32.15 1.75
C VAL A 278 19.54 31.04 2.24
N PHE A 279 19.54 29.89 1.56
CA PHE A 279 20.41 28.79 1.92
C PHE A 279 21.89 29.09 1.60
N ALA A 280 22.19 29.71 0.44
CA ALA A 280 23.55 30.14 0.09
C ALA A 280 24.11 31.17 1.10
N ALA A 281 23.28 32.12 1.54
CA ALA A 281 23.66 33.08 2.58
C ALA A 281 23.92 32.39 3.94
N ARG A 282 23.16 31.35 4.28
CA ARG A 282 23.40 30.52 5.46
C ARG A 282 24.73 29.78 5.38
N VAL A 283 25.00 29.11 4.25
CA VAL A 283 26.27 28.38 4.02
C VAL A 283 27.46 29.32 4.20
N GLN A 284 27.39 30.55 3.67
CA GLN A 284 28.42 31.54 3.84
C GLN A 284 28.65 31.89 5.32
N ARG A 285 27.60 32.14 6.10
CA ARG A 285 27.73 32.46 7.54
C ARG A 285 28.27 31.29 8.35
N ASP A 286 27.85 30.08 8.06
CA ASP A 286 28.29 28.88 8.77
C ASP A 286 29.78 28.62 8.45
N PHE A 287 30.20 28.84 7.22
CA PHE A 287 31.63 28.71 6.85
C PHE A 287 32.52 29.80 7.43
N GLU A 288 32.05 31.03 7.63
CA GLU A 288 32.80 32.06 8.33
C GLU A 288 33.07 31.64 9.78
N LYS A 289 32.12 31.03 10.47
CA LYS A 289 32.27 30.46 11.83
C LYS A 289 33.37 29.39 11.88
N TYR A 290 33.55 28.62 10.81
CA TYR A 290 34.48 27.49 10.71
C TYR A 290 35.69 27.78 9.84
N ARG A 291 36.05 29.03 9.59
CA ARG A 291 37.05 29.51 8.66
C ARG A 291 38.37 28.75 8.76
N ASN A 292 38.85 28.47 9.98
CA ASN A 292 40.13 27.79 10.24
C ASN A 292 40.03 26.27 10.39
N LYS A 293 38.94 25.65 9.94
CA LYS A 293 38.72 24.20 9.99
C LYS A 293 38.77 23.57 8.59
N ALA A 294 39.03 22.25 8.54
CA ALA A 294 38.82 21.48 7.31
C ALA A 294 37.33 21.47 6.95
N LEU A 295 37.02 21.43 5.66
CA LEU A 295 35.65 21.54 5.11
C LEU A 295 34.71 20.50 5.69
N LYS A 296 35.15 19.24 5.87
CA LYS A 296 34.36 18.19 6.55
C LYS A 296 33.86 18.58 7.95
N ASN A 297 34.64 19.42 8.66
CA ASN A 297 34.26 19.92 9.97
C ASN A 297 33.34 21.16 9.88
N GLY A 298 33.52 21.97 8.84
CA GLY A 298 32.65 23.12 8.57
C GLY A 298 31.25 22.76 8.14
N MET A 299 31.03 21.52 7.62
CA MET A 299 29.74 21.04 7.17
C MET A 299 28.84 20.49 8.29
N ARG A 300 29.34 20.32 9.51
CA ARG A 300 28.62 19.62 10.60
C ARG A 300 27.32 20.30 11.05
N ASP A 301 27.24 21.62 10.93
CA ASP A 301 26.01 22.38 11.26
C ASP A 301 24.99 22.35 10.10
N LEU A 302 25.42 21.96 8.90
CA LEU A 302 24.59 21.89 7.70
C LEU A 302 23.98 20.50 7.48
N LEU A 303 24.76 19.44 7.72
CA LEU A 303 24.40 18.07 7.37
C LEU A 303 24.73 17.06 8.47
N PRO A 304 23.97 15.95 8.53
CA PRO A 304 24.38 14.76 9.26
C PRO A 304 25.75 14.27 8.80
N GLY A 305 26.59 13.81 9.73
CA GLY A 305 27.98 13.42 9.44
C GLY A 305 28.13 12.44 8.27
N LYS A 306 27.22 11.48 8.16
CA LYS A 306 27.20 10.46 7.09
C LYS A 306 26.97 11.01 5.68
N LEU A 307 26.39 12.21 5.54
CA LEU A 307 26.17 12.86 4.24
C LEU A 307 27.26 13.84 3.84
N ILE A 308 28.21 14.17 4.74
CA ILE A 308 29.25 15.17 4.45
C ILE A 308 30.15 14.71 3.31
N ALA A 309 30.69 13.49 3.40
CA ALA A 309 31.59 12.97 2.36
C ALA A 309 30.87 12.83 1.00
N PRO A 310 29.68 12.20 0.89
CA PRO A 310 28.95 12.13 -0.38
C PRO A 310 28.64 13.49 -1.01
N VAL A 311 28.25 14.47 -0.20
CA VAL A 311 27.96 15.83 -0.70
C VAL A 311 29.21 16.54 -1.18
N LEU A 312 30.35 16.38 -0.48
CA LEU A 312 31.64 16.98 -0.91
C LEU A 312 32.15 16.30 -2.18
N ASP A 313 32.01 15.00 -2.30
CA ASP A 313 32.36 14.24 -3.50
C ASP A 313 31.54 14.71 -4.71
N ALA A 314 30.23 14.78 -4.57
CA ALA A 314 29.33 15.30 -5.60
C ALA A 314 29.63 16.80 -5.95
N ALA A 315 30.18 17.57 -5.03
CA ALA A 315 30.62 18.94 -5.26
C ALA A 315 32.06 19.02 -5.84
N TYR A 316 32.73 17.89 -6.03
CA TYR A 316 34.13 17.80 -6.47
C TYR A 316 35.09 18.55 -5.53
N LEU A 317 34.94 18.40 -4.21
CA LEU A 317 35.71 19.07 -3.20
C LEU A 317 36.37 18.10 -2.21
N SER A 318 37.63 18.35 -1.91
CA SER A 318 38.35 17.58 -0.87
C SER A 318 37.79 17.87 0.51
N PRO A 319 37.47 16.83 1.33
CA PRO A 319 37.04 17.00 2.72
C PRO A 319 38.11 17.74 3.60
N GLU A 320 39.38 17.64 3.24
CA GLU A 320 40.49 18.24 3.98
C GLU A 320 40.79 19.69 3.56
N LYS A 321 40.13 20.18 2.50
CA LYS A 321 40.34 21.59 2.06
C LYS A 321 39.98 22.55 3.19
N PRO A 322 40.86 23.55 3.51
CA PRO A 322 40.51 24.58 4.49
C PRO A 322 39.32 25.42 4.05
N VAL A 323 38.42 25.73 5.00
CA VAL A 323 37.17 26.49 4.68
C VAL A 323 37.51 27.88 4.14
N HIS A 324 38.59 28.52 4.61
CA HIS A 324 39.01 29.85 4.13
C HIS A 324 39.52 29.86 2.68
N ASP A 325 39.89 28.70 2.13
CA ASP A 325 40.32 28.55 0.73
C ASP A 325 39.15 28.29 -0.24
N LEU A 326 37.91 28.23 0.27
CA LEU A 326 36.74 28.01 -0.57
C LEU A 326 36.43 29.25 -1.41
N ARG A 327 36.39 29.06 -2.72
CA ARG A 327 35.94 30.06 -3.68
C ARG A 327 34.42 30.20 -3.63
N ARG A 328 33.88 31.30 -4.14
CA ARG A 328 32.46 31.56 -4.23
C ARG A 328 31.73 30.45 -4.99
N GLU A 329 32.28 30.04 -6.13
CA GLU A 329 31.70 29.00 -7.00
C GLU A 329 31.62 27.63 -6.29
N GLU A 330 32.62 27.31 -5.49
CA GLU A 330 32.66 26.08 -4.71
C GLU A 330 31.61 26.06 -3.59
N ARG A 331 31.40 27.20 -2.92
CA ARG A 331 30.32 27.34 -1.94
C ARG A 331 28.94 27.22 -2.60
N MET A 332 28.78 27.78 -3.81
CA MET A 332 27.55 27.66 -4.57
C MET A 332 27.26 26.18 -4.95
N ARG A 333 28.29 25.45 -5.43
CA ARG A 333 28.17 24.01 -5.74
C ARG A 333 27.76 23.19 -4.52
N ILE A 334 28.34 23.43 -3.34
CA ILE A 334 27.92 22.77 -2.10
C ILE A 334 26.44 23.06 -1.83
N SER A 335 26.01 24.32 -1.95
CA SER A 335 24.63 24.70 -1.75
C SER A 335 23.70 23.99 -2.73
N GLU A 336 24.10 23.90 -3.99
CA GLU A 336 23.33 23.25 -5.04
C GLU A 336 23.22 21.73 -4.81
N VAL A 337 24.32 21.07 -4.50
CA VAL A 337 24.28 19.62 -4.19
C VAL A 337 23.39 19.32 -2.98
N ILE A 338 23.42 20.15 -1.93
CA ILE A 338 22.54 19.96 -0.77
C ILE A 338 21.05 20.13 -1.14
N LYS A 339 20.77 20.98 -2.10
CA LYS A 339 19.40 21.20 -2.61
C LYS A 339 18.97 20.19 -3.68
N HIS A 340 19.94 19.52 -4.33
CA HIS A 340 19.71 18.62 -5.46
C HIS A 340 20.63 17.39 -5.39
N LEU A 341 20.62 16.68 -4.23
CA LEU A 341 21.40 15.44 -4.11
C LEU A 341 20.67 14.32 -4.88
N VAL A 342 21.33 13.83 -5.93
CA VAL A 342 20.75 12.81 -6.82
C VAL A 342 21.03 11.41 -6.30
N LEU A 343 20.04 10.53 -6.41
CA LEU A 343 20.15 9.08 -6.26
C LEU A 343 19.56 8.40 -7.49
N THR A 344 20.32 7.55 -8.14
CA THR A 344 19.88 6.73 -9.26
C THR A 344 19.14 5.49 -8.74
N ILE A 345 17.92 5.30 -9.18
CA ILE A 345 17.10 4.15 -8.76
C ILE A 345 17.35 2.99 -9.73
N GLU A 346 18.07 1.97 -9.27
CA GLU A 346 18.37 0.76 -10.05
C GLU A 346 17.14 -0.11 -10.22
N LYS A 347 16.45 -0.40 -9.10
CA LYS A 347 15.27 -1.28 -9.06
C LYS A 347 14.47 -1.10 -7.78
N THR A 348 13.29 -1.68 -7.74
CA THR A 348 12.52 -1.89 -6.50
C THR A 348 13.07 -3.09 -5.72
N ARG A 349 12.79 -3.16 -4.41
CA ARG A 349 12.85 -4.44 -3.71
C ARG A 349 11.79 -5.40 -4.27
N PRO A 350 11.96 -6.72 -4.10
CA PRO A 350 11.03 -7.71 -4.64
C PRO A 350 9.58 -7.48 -4.21
N LEU A 351 8.63 -7.88 -5.05
CA LEU A 351 7.19 -7.82 -4.75
C LEU A 351 6.82 -8.50 -3.41
N ALA A 352 7.55 -9.55 -3.03
CA ALA A 352 7.36 -10.23 -1.75
C ALA A 352 7.64 -9.34 -0.52
N GLU A 353 8.42 -8.27 -0.68
CA GLU A 353 8.73 -7.29 0.37
C GLU A 353 7.85 -6.03 0.30
N ALA A 354 7.06 -5.88 -0.75
CA ALA A 354 6.14 -4.76 -0.90
C ALA A 354 4.99 -4.85 0.12
N ILE A 355 4.55 -3.71 0.64
CA ILE A 355 3.41 -3.67 1.57
C ILE A 355 2.13 -4.01 0.82
N VAL A 356 1.99 -3.53 -0.42
CA VAL A 356 0.82 -3.67 -1.27
C VAL A 356 1.25 -4.03 -2.70
N THR A 357 0.38 -4.72 -3.40
CA THR A 357 0.50 -5.01 -4.83
C THR A 357 -0.23 -3.92 -5.63
N ALA A 358 0.43 -3.30 -6.59
CA ALA A 358 -0.22 -2.52 -7.65
C ALA A 358 -0.57 -3.44 -8.82
N GLY A 359 -1.70 -3.17 -9.48
CA GLY A 359 -2.22 -4.07 -10.50
C GLY A 359 -3.12 -5.17 -9.93
N GLY A 360 -3.75 -5.93 -10.80
CA GLY A 360 -4.72 -6.97 -10.46
C GLY A 360 -5.80 -7.13 -11.51
N VAL A 361 -6.96 -7.63 -11.12
CA VAL A 361 -8.11 -7.75 -12.02
C VAL A 361 -8.60 -6.36 -12.43
N SER A 362 -8.72 -6.15 -13.74
CA SER A 362 -9.11 -4.86 -14.32
C SER A 362 -10.45 -4.37 -13.77
N THR A 363 -10.47 -3.17 -13.19
CA THR A 363 -11.69 -2.52 -12.68
C THR A 363 -12.75 -2.30 -13.76
N LYS A 364 -12.39 -2.26 -15.05
CA LYS A 364 -13.31 -2.12 -16.17
C LYS A 364 -14.27 -3.31 -16.31
N GLU A 365 -13.84 -4.47 -15.82
CA GLU A 365 -14.54 -5.74 -15.91
C GLU A 365 -15.34 -6.10 -14.64
N ILE A 366 -15.40 -5.17 -13.70
CA ILE A 366 -16.11 -5.29 -12.43
C ILE A 366 -17.15 -4.17 -12.33
N ASP A 367 -18.32 -4.46 -11.82
CA ASP A 367 -19.31 -3.43 -11.51
C ASP A 367 -18.91 -2.67 -10.23
N PRO A 368 -18.75 -1.34 -10.25
CA PRO A 368 -18.27 -0.57 -9.11
C PRO A 368 -19.28 -0.46 -7.94
N LYS A 369 -20.56 -0.78 -8.17
CA LYS A 369 -21.60 -0.73 -7.15
C LYS A 369 -21.74 -2.07 -6.43
N THR A 370 -21.66 -3.16 -7.18
CA THR A 370 -21.93 -4.52 -6.69
C THR A 370 -20.69 -5.33 -6.41
N MET A 371 -19.55 -4.95 -7.00
CA MET A 371 -18.31 -5.73 -7.09
C MET A 371 -18.48 -7.04 -7.89
N GLU A 372 -19.56 -7.20 -8.65
CA GLU A 372 -19.79 -8.36 -9.49
C GLU A 372 -18.94 -8.30 -10.77
N SER A 373 -18.46 -9.45 -11.19
CA SER A 373 -17.79 -9.64 -12.48
C SER A 373 -18.79 -9.39 -13.63
N LYS A 374 -18.38 -8.58 -14.61
CA LYS A 374 -19.14 -8.40 -15.86
C LYS A 374 -18.93 -9.55 -16.85
N ILE A 375 -17.98 -10.46 -16.57
CA ILE A 375 -17.63 -11.60 -17.41
C ILE A 375 -18.32 -12.88 -16.95
N VAL A 376 -18.33 -13.11 -15.61
CA VAL A 376 -18.91 -14.30 -15.00
C VAL A 376 -19.92 -13.86 -13.94
N PRO A 377 -21.21 -13.81 -14.24
CA PRO A 377 -22.25 -13.54 -13.26
C PRO A 377 -22.18 -14.47 -12.03
N GLY A 378 -22.51 -13.94 -10.86
CA GLY A 378 -22.41 -14.67 -9.59
C GLY A 378 -20.98 -14.74 -9.01
N LEU A 379 -19.98 -14.22 -9.72
CA LEU A 379 -18.62 -14.00 -9.20
C LEU A 379 -18.47 -12.56 -8.76
N TYR A 380 -18.02 -12.34 -7.53
CA TYR A 380 -17.72 -11.03 -6.94
C TYR A 380 -16.23 -10.95 -6.63
N LEU A 381 -15.62 -9.79 -6.80
CA LEU A 381 -14.18 -9.58 -6.55
C LEU A 381 -13.99 -8.42 -5.57
N ALA A 382 -13.23 -8.64 -4.50
CA ALA A 382 -13.02 -7.60 -3.50
C ALA A 382 -11.60 -7.62 -2.89
N GLY A 383 -11.12 -6.44 -2.52
CA GLY A 383 -9.79 -6.26 -1.93
C GLY A 383 -8.69 -6.23 -2.97
N GLU A 384 -7.45 -6.51 -2.54
CA GLU A 384 -6.21 -6.31 -3.31
C GLU A 384 -6.07 -7.24 -4.56
N VAL A 385 -6.98 -8.18 -4.77
CA VAL A 385 -7.07 -8.96 -6.02
C VAL A 385 -7.54 -8.09 -7.19
N VAL A 386 -8.28 -7.02 -6.90
CA VAL A 386 -8.71 -5.99 -7.87
C VAL A 386 -7.59 -4.98 -8.05
N ASP A 387 -7.43 -4.42 -9.25
CA ASP A 387 -6.44 -3.37 -9.55
C ASP A 387 -6.78 -2.05 -8.83
N VAL A 388 -6.61 -2.08 -7.51
CA VAL A 388 -6.81 -0.95 -6.59
C VAL A 388 -5.76 -1.00 -5.50
N ASP A 389 -4.88 0.00 -5.46
CA ASP A 389 -3.87 0.16 -4.42
C ASP A 389 -3.78 1.61 -3.93
N GLY A 390 -3.66 1.79 -2.64
CA GLY A 390 -3.60 3.10 -1.97
C GLY A 390 -2.24 3.34 -1.31
N PHE A 391 -1.97 4.61 -1.01
CA PHE A 391 -0.83 5.01 -0.18
C PHE A 391 -0.90 4.43 1.24
N THR A 392 0.17 4.62 2.01
CA THR A 392 0.15 4.34 3.45
C THR A 392 -0.84 5.28 4.14
N GLY A 393 -1.53 4.79 5.18
CA GLY A 393 -2.46 5.66 5.91
C GLY A 393 -3.78 5.03 6.30
N GLY A 394 -4.02 3.75 6.01
CA GLY A 394 -5.28 3.03 6.27
C GLY A 394 -6.17 2.89 5.03
N TYR A 395 -5.79 3.50 3.92
CA TYR A 395 -6.59 3.54 2.68
C TYR A 395 -6.80 2.16 2.06
N ASN A 396 -5.80 1.28 2.10
CA ASN A 396 -5.90 -0.08 1.55
C ASN A 396 -6.88 -0.98 2.34
N LEU A 397 -6.87 -0.87 3.67
CA LEU A 397 -7.83 -1.61 4.49
C LEU A 397 -9.24 -1.04 4.33
N GLN A 398 -9.38 0.30 4.26
CA GLN A 398 -10.67 0.93 3.97
C GLN A 398 -11.23 0.45 2.63
N ALA A 399 -10.44 0.48 1.56
CA ALA A 399 -10.84 -0.01 0.25
C ALA A 399 -11.30 -1.48 0.30
N ALA A 400 -10.53 -2.33 1.01
CA ALA A 400 -10.85 -3.74 1.18
C ALA A 400 -12.18 -3.95 1.94
N PHE A 401 -12.42 -3.20 3.02
CA PHE A 401 -13.67 -3.28 3.78
C PHE A 401 -14.86 -2.79 2.96
N SER A 402 -14.75 -1.66 2.26
CA SER A 402 -15.83 -1.11 1.45
C SER A 402 -16.19 -2.03 0.27
N MET A 403 -15.19 -2.55 -0.45
CA MET A 403 -15.42 -3.53 -1.52
C MET A 403 -16.00 -4.84 -0.96
N GLY A 404 -15.49 -5.32 0.18
CA GLY A 404 -16.03 -6.51 0.84
C GLY A 404 -17.49 -6.34 1.24
N ALA A 405 -17.85 -5.19 1.81
CA ALA A 405 -19.23 -4.90 2.19
C ALA A 405 -20.18 -4.89 0.98
N ALA A 406 -19.77 -4.26 -0.12
CA ALA A 406 -20.55 -4.29 -1.35
C ALA A 406 -20.70 -5.72 -1.90
N ALA A 407 -19.57 -6.44 -2.07
CA ALA A 407 -19.58 -7.82 -2.58
C ALA A 407 -20.46 -8.75 -1.72
N GLY A 408 -20.37 -8.62 -0.38
CA GLY A 408 -21.17 -9.43 0.54
C GLY A 408 -22.68 -9.18 0.40
N ARG A 409 -23.11 -7.91 0.44
CA ARG A 409 -24.52 -7.54 0.29
C ARG A 409 -25.11 -8.05 -1.03
N TRP A 410 -24.40 -7.77 -2.14
CA TRP A 410 -24.89 -8.13 -3.47
C TRP A 410 -24.81 -9.62 -3.78
N SER A 411 -23.82 -10.34 -3.26
CA SER A 411 -23.74 -11.80 -3.41
C SER A 411 -24.89 -12.54 -2.71
N ALA A 412 -25.46 -11.95 -1.65
CA ALA A 412 -26.61 -12.48 -0.94
C ALA A 412 -27.97 -12.12 -1.58
N ALA A 413 -28.06 -11.03 -2.34
CA ALA A 413 -29.26 -10.57 -3.00
C ALA A 413 -29.70 -11.57 -4.07
N ARG A 414 -31.03 -11.76 -4.19
CA ARG A 414 -31.63 -12.61 -5.26
C ARG A 414 -31.79 -11.78 -6.53
N ALA A 415 -31.74 -12.45 -7.68
CA ALA A 415 -32.11 -11.83 -8.95
C ALA A 415 -33.52 -11.24 -8.84
N GLY A 416 -33.65 -9.91 -8.98
CA GLY A 416 -34.92 -9.16 -8.87
C GLY A 416 -35.16 -8.44 -7.54
N GLU A 417 -34.36 -8.64 -6.48
CA GLU A 417 -34.45 -7.89 -5.21
C GLU A 417 -33.51 -6.68 -5.15
N ALA A 418 -32.74 -6.46 -6.18
CA ALA A 418 -31.65 -5.47 -6.24
C ALA A 418 -32.07 -4.04 -6.66
N GLU A 419 -33.37 -3.74 -6.69
CA GLU A 419 -33.92 -2.43 -7.14
C GLU A 419 -34.62 -1.63 -6.02
N ILE A 420 -34.24 -1.83 -4.75
CA ILE A 420 -34.77 -0.96 -3.67
C ILE A 420 -33.63 -0.22 -2.98
#